data_d5695d21e5003e8badc723f214a1240b
#
_entry.id   d5695d21e5003e8badc723f214a1240b
#
_cell.length_a   1.000
_cell.length_b   1.000
_cell.length_c   1.000
_cell.angle_alpha   90.00
_cell.angle_beta   90.00
_cell.angle_gamma   90.00
#
_symmetry.space_group_name_H-M   'P 1'
#
loop_
_entity.id
_entity.type
_entity.pdbx_description
1 polymer ?
#
loop_
_entity_poly.entity_id
_entity_poly.type
_entity_poly.pdbx_seq_one_letter_code
_entity_poly.pdbx_strand_id
1 'polypeptide(L)'
;MKRIVAIALSLCVLLSMLVMPAVAEESAAYRTLYSGEITSLNYLTTATTNEFALAANVIDTLVEYDKYGQVQPSLAESWEYDAENLTYTFKIREGAKWVKADGTVYADVTANDFVTAAKYLLDAQNASSTANIFYSVIAGAEAYYLGTSTPEEGQEPYPVMDFETVGVKAIDDYTLQYTLVEPCPYFLSMVTYVCFMPVNAEFLAEKGADFGVATSNENILYNGAFVLSTFEPQQKRVYTKNATNWDAENILIETIEQTYNKEAGTLAPEMYARGEIDSADISSTIAAEWLADETKADLIRPVRQSGFYTYFVAFNFDPNFDAEYEPENWKIAVNNVNFRKAFYYGLDRVKSKMVMEPDNPEAILFNTVTPPEFVSINGVDYTEMGALADITALETETFNEEKALEYMNVAVEELKAAGATFPVKMLMPYNPSSSAWAEECVVMEQQLEGLFGTDVIDIIVEAGPSSGFLKEVRRSGKYAFMKCNWGPDYADPNTYTDPFYDGTYNWPELATEYLDENGVS
;
A
#
# COMPACT_ATOMS: atom_id res chain seq x y z
N MET A 1 -30.65 -63.15 38.85
CA MET A 1 -30.54 -61.72 39.19
C MET A 1 -29.11 -61.18 39.15
N LYS A 2 -28.12 -61.73 39.89
CA LYS A 2 -26.75 -61.18 39.92
C LYS A 2 -26.04 -61.09 38.51
N ARG A 3 -26.28 -62.06 37.59
CA ARG A 3 -25.70 -62.05 36.26
C ARG A 3 -26.37 -61.05 35.32
N ILE A 4 -27.66 -60.79 35.49
CA ILE A 4 -28.40 -59.80 34.68
C ILE A 4 -28.01 -58.36 35.08
N VAL A 5 -27.79 -58.13 36.36
CA VAL A 5 -27.31 -56.82 36.88
C VAL A 5 -25.87 -56.55 36.42
N ALA A 6 -25.00 -57.56 36.38
CA ALA A 6 -23.63 -57.42 35.86
C ALA A 6 -23.59 -57.11 34.36
N ILE A 7 -24.46 -57.70 33.53
CA ILE A 7 -24.56 -57.43 32.12
C ILE A 7 -25.13 -56.02 31.88
N ALA A 8 -26.14 -55.60 32.64
CA ALA A 8 -26.70 -54.25 32.56
C ALA A 8 -25.68 -53.18 32.98
N LEU A 9 -24.88 -53.39 34.04
CA LEU A 9 -23.80 -52.49 34.42
C LEU A 9 -22.68 -52.41 33.37
N SER A 10 -22.30 -53.54 32.76
CA SER A 10 -21.30 -53.57 31.69
C SER A 10 -21.79 -52.85 30.42
N LEU A 11 -23.08 -52.94 30.08
CA LEU A 11 -23.68 -52.21 28.97
C LEU A 11 -23.73 -50.68 29.24
N CYS A 12 -24.05 -50.27 30.48
CA CYS A 12 -24.02 -48.85 30.85
C CYS A 12 -22.61 -48.25 30.84
N VAL A 13 -21.59 -49.01 31.26
CA VAL A 13 -20.18 -48.56 31.17
C VAL A 13 -19.69 -48.53 29.72
N LEU A 14 -20.11 -49.45 28.87
CA LEU A 14 -19.82 -49.43 27.43
C LEU A 14 -20.55 -48.29 26.69
N LEU A 15 -21.79 -47.96 27.08
CA LEU A 15 -22.49 -46.79 26.51
C LEU A 15 -21.91 -45.44 27.01
N SER A 16 -21.37 -45.39 28.24
CA SER A 16 -20.71 -44.16 28.73
C SER A 16 -19.32 -43.93 28.12
N MET A 17 -18.68 -44.96 27.57
CA MET A 17 -17.43 -44.83 26.82
C MET A 17 -17.66 -44.43 25.34
N LEU A 18 -18.90 -44.45 24.83
CA LEU A 18 -19.26 -44.03 23.49
C LEU A 18 -19.74 -42.58 23.40
N VAL A 19 -19.94 -41.93 24.54
CA VAL A 19 -20.08 -40.47 24.57
C VAL A 19 -18.68 -39.88 24.70
N MET A 20 -17.91 -39.91 23.60
CA MET A 20 -16.88 -38.91 23.41
C MET A 20 -17.62 -37.58 23.50
N PRO A 21 -17.23 -36.63 24.39
CA PRO A 21 -17.65 -35.29 24.18
C PRO A 21 -17.21 -34.97 22.74
N ALA A 22 -18.13 -34.55 21.87
CA ALA A 22 -17.75 -33.83 20.71
C ALA A 22 -16.94 -32.65 21.26
N VAL A 23 -15.62 -32.75 21.18
CA VAL A 23 -14.77 -31.59 21.27
C VAL A 23 -15.31 -30.79 20.10
N ALA A 24 -16.05 -29.73 20.40
CA ALA A 24 -16.33 -28.74 19.38
C ALA A 24 -14.93 -28.41 18.83
N GLU A 25 -14.67 -28.71 17.56
CA GLU A 25 -13.49 -28.20 16.89
C GLU A 25 -13.57 -26.70 17.15
N GLU A 26 -12.66 -26.17 17.97
CA GLU A 26 -12.53 -24.74 18.12
C GLU A 26 -12.34 -24.23 16.68
N SER A 27 -13.31 -23.46 16.21
CA SER A 27 -13.23 -22.91 14.86
C SER A 27 -11.92 -22.15 14.76
N ALA A 28 -11.11 -22.44 13.75
CA ALA A 28 -9.79 -21.85 13.59
C ALA A 28 -9.94 -20.33 13.37
N ALA A 29 -9.80 -19.58 14.46
CA ALA A 29 -9.87 -18.13 14.46
C ALA A 29 -8.46 -17.55 14.48
N TYR A 30 -8.25 -16.49 13.73
CA TYR A 30 -7.02 -15.70 13.72
C TYR A 30 -7.33 -14.29 14.24
N ARG A 31 -6.75 -13.93 15.37
CA ARG A 31 -7.06 -12.71 16.11
C ARG A 31 -5.90 -11.73 16.07
N THR A 32 -6.15 -10.47 15.71
CA THR A 32 -5.15 -9.41 15.66
C THR A 32 -5.71 -8.08 16.15
N LEU A 33 -4.81 -7.09 16.33
CA LEU A 33 -5.18 -5.70 16.53
C LEU A 33 -4.93 -4.86 15.28
N TYR A 34 -5.62 -3.73 15.16
CA TYR A 34 -5.31 -2.69 14.19
C TYR A 34 -5.46 -1.30 14.82
N SER A 35 -4.69 -0.30 14.33
CA SER A 35 -4.75 1.09 14.80
C SER A 35 -5.21 2.07 13.71
N GLY A 36 -4.97 1.74 12.43
CA GLY A 36 -5.37 2.55 11.30
C GLY A 36 -6.74 2.13 10.76
N GLU A 37 -7.72 3.05 10.76
CA GLU A 37 -9.03 2.77 10.19
C GLU A 37 -9.02 2.94 8.68
N ILE A 38 -9.83 2.15 7.98
CA ILE A 38 -10.11 2.34 6.55
C ILE A 38 -11.08 3.50 6.35
N THR A 39 -10.93 4.20 5.25
CA THR A 39 -11.77 5.34 4.88
C THR A 39 -12.76 5.00 3.77
N SER A 40 -12.51 3.92 3.05
CA SER A 40 -13.32 3.44 1.93
C SER A 40 -13.33 1.91 1.85
N LEU A 41 -14.44 1.34 1.42
CA LEU A 41 -14.55 -0.03 0.93
C LEU A 41 -14.52 -0.08 -0.61
N ASN A 42 -14.45 1.08 -1.28
CA ASN A 42 -14.36 1.17 -2.73
C ASN A 42 -12.92 0.87 -3.18
N TYR A 43 -12.63 -0.42 -3.36
CA TYR A 43 -11.33 -0.92 -3.77
C TYR A 43 -10.89 -0.45 -5.17
N LEU A 44 -11.83 -0.01 -6.02
CA LEU A 44 -11.52 0.50 -7.36
C LEU A 44 -11.04 1.96 -7.36
N THR A 45 -11.19 2.69 -6.24
CA THR A 45 -10.83 4.11 -6.18
C THR A 45 -9.77 4.46 -5.14
N THR A 46 -9.52 3.55 -4.19
CA THR A 46 -8.52 3.76 -3.13
C THR A 46 -7.09 3.47 -3.60
N ALA A 47 -6.11 4.03 -2.88
CA ALA A 47 -4.70 3.69 -3.04
C ALA A 47 -3.99 3.61 -1.69
N THR A 48 -4.65 3.07 -0.66
CA THR A 48 -4.05 2.90 0.65
C THR A 48 -3.91 1.43 1.00
N THR A 49 -2.80 1.08 1.65
CA THR A 49 -2.47 -0.33 1.97
C THR A 49 -3.47 -0.97 2.93
N ASN A 50 -4.12 -0.18 3.80
CA ASN A 50 -5.15 -0.70 4.72
C ASN A 50 -6.38 -1.21 3.96
N GLU A 51 -6.85 -0.46 2.96
CA GLU A 51 -7.96 -0.84 2.10
C GLU A 51 -7.56 -2.00 1.17
N PHE A 52 -6.32 -2.00 0.65
CA PHE A 52 -5.81 -3.11 -0.17
C PHE A 52 -5.75 -4.42 0.62
N ALA A 53 -5.26 -4.37 1.87
CA ALA A 53 -5.22 -5.54 2.74
C ALA A 53 -6.62 -6.10 3.04
N LEU A 54 -7.64 -5.23 3.15
CA LEU A 54 -9.02 -5.66 3.26
C LEU A 54 -9.51 -6.28 1.95
N ALA A 55 -9.33 -5.57 0.83
CA ALA A 55 -9.80 -6.01 -0.49
C ALA A 55 -9.22 -7.38 -0.87
N ALA A 56 -7.93 -7.61 -0.63
CA ALA A 56 -7.25 -8.88 -0.92
C ALA A 56 -7.82 -10.10 -0.16
N ASN A 57 -8.51 -9.89 0.95
CA ASN A 57 -9.17 -10.96 1.69
C ASN A 57 -10.59 -11.26 1.18
N VAL A 58 -11.23 -10.29 0.52
CA VAL A 58 -12.67 -10.34 0.25
C VAL A 58 -13.02 -10.30 -1.24
N ILE A 59 -12.08 -9.94 -2.10
CA ILE A 59 -12.23 -9.90 -3.57
C ILE A 59 -11.08 -10.67 -4.21
N ASP A 60 -11.40 -11.71 -4.95
CA ASP A 60 -10.42 -12.45 -5.76
C ASP A 60 -10.13 -11.70 -7.06
N THR A 61 -8.89 -11.82 -7.52
CA THR A 61 -8.40 -11.30 -8.80
C THR A 61 -8.35 -12.40 -9.86
N LEU A 62 -7.93 -12.08 -11.10
CA LEU A 62 -7.79 -13.08 -12.17
C LEU A 62 -6.75 -14.15 -11.82
N VAL A 63 -5.64 -13.73 -11.25
CA VAL A 63 -4.53 -14.57 -10.81
C VAL A 63 -4.07 -14.12 -9.44
N GLU A 64 -3.37 -14.96 -8.70
CA GLU A 64 -2.85 -14.67 -7.38
C GLU A 64 -1.40 -15.14 -7.26
N TYR A 65 -0.72 -14.77 -6.16
CA TYR A 65 0.61 -15.28 -5.84
C TYR A 65 0.53 -16.42 -4.82
N ASP A 66 1.29 -17.46 -5.06
CA ASP A 66 1.53 -18.48 -4.04
C ASP A 66 2.56 -17.98 -2.99
N LYS A 67 2.80 -18.82 -1.98
CA LYS A 67 3.76 -18.53 -0.90
C LYS A 67 5.23 -18.35 -1.36
N TYR A 68 5.53 -18.65 -2.62
CA TYR A 68 6.85 -18.49 -3.23
C TYR A 68 6.92 -17.28 -4.18
N GLY A 69 5.83 -16.50 -4.29
CA GLY A 69 5.75 -15.37 -5.20
C GLY A 69 5.53 -15.78 -6.66
N GLN A 70 5.05 -17.02 -6.91
CA GLN A 70 4.75 -17.49 -8.26
C GLN A 70 3.28 -17.21 -8.58
N VAL A 71 3.02 -16.66 -9.76
CA VAL A 71 1.66 -16.40 -10.25
C VAL A 71 0.91 -17.73 -10.44
N GLN A 72 -0.27 -17.81 -9.86
CA GLN A 72 -1.16 -18.96 -9.90
C GLN A 72 -2.54 -18.55 -10.41
N PRO A 73 -3.33 -19.51 -10.99
CA PRO A 73 -4.74 -19.30 -11.30
C PRO A 73 -5.56 -18.94 -10.06
N SER A 74 -6.46 -17.94 -10.19
CA SER A 74 -7.48 -17.59 -9.19
C SER A 74 -8.86 -17.58 -9.85
N LEU A 75 -9.53 -16.43 -10.05
CA LEU A 75 -10.79 -16.39 -10.82
C LEU A 75 -10.61 -16.83 -12.28
N ALA A 76 -9.43 -16.65 -12.86
CA ALA A 76 -9.09 -17.23 -14.14
C ALA A 76 -8.48 -18.62 -13.94
N GLU A 77 -9.03 -19.65 -14.59
CA GLU A 77 -8.48 -21.02 -14.59
C GLU A 77 -7.21 -21.11 -15.46
N SER A 78 -7.13 -20.29 -16.50
CA SER A 78 -6.02 -20.23 -17.44
C SER A 78 -6.02 -18.93 -18.21
N TRP A 79 -4.91 -18.65 -18.87
CA TRP A 79 -4.76 -17.51 -19.77
C TRP A 79 -3.83 -17.82 -20.94
N GLU A 80 -3.99 -17.06 -22.02
CA GLU A 80 -3.14 -17.12 -23.21
C GLU A 80 -2.71 -15.70 -23.60
N TYR A 81 -1.49 -15.55 -24.08
CA TYR A 81 -0.97 -14.29 -24.62
C TYR A 81 -0.69 -14.42 -26.12
N ASP A 82 -1.31 -13.56 -26.90
CA ASP A 82 -1.04 -13.38 -28.32
C ASP A 82 -0.14 -12.14 -28.50
N ALA A 83 1.14 -12.40 -28.76
CA ALA A 83 2.15 -11.35 -28.92
C ALA A 83 2.00 -10.55 -30.23
N GLU A 84 1.32 -11.09 -31.26
CA GLU A 84 1.07 -10.38 -32.51
C GLU A 84 -0.02 -9.31 -32.35
N ASN A 85 -1.07 -9.65 -31.59
CA ASN A 85 -2.21 -8.77 -31.34
C ASN A 85 -2.13 -8.07 -29.97
N LEU A 86 -1.08 -8.31 -29.18
CA LEU A 86 -0.89 -7.79 -27.83
C LEU A 86 -2.08 -8.08 -26.90
N THR A 87 -2.67 -9.29 -27.02
CA THR A 87 -3.87 -9.65 -26.26
C THR A 87 -3.61 -10.75 -25.24
N TYR A 88 -4.11 -10.54 -24.02
CA TYR A 88 -4.29 -11.58 -23.02
C TYR A 88 -5.74 -12.04 -23.02
N THR A 89 -5.98 -13.35 -23.12
CA THR A 89 -7.30 -13.94 -23.03
C THR A 89 -7.36 -14.84 -21.81
N PHE A 90 -8.24 -14.52 -20.86
CA PHE A 90 -8.44 -15.23 -19.60
C PHE A 90 -9.72 -16.07 -19.67
N LYS A 91 -9.64 -17.30 -19.19
CA LYS A 91 -10.80 -18.18 -18.96
C LYS A 91 -11.24 -18.04 -17.51
N ILE A 92 -12.41 -17.42 -17.30
CA ILE A 92 -12.99 -17.22 -15.97
C ILE A 92 -13.58 -18.53 -15.48
N ARG A 93 -13.37 -18.82 -14.21
CA ARG A 93 -13.85 -20.01 -13.52
C ARG A 93 -15.38 -20.02 -13.45
N GLU A 94 -16.00 -21.01 -14.09
CA GLU A 94 -17.45 -21.21 -13.99
C GLU A 94 -17.84 -21.58 -12.55
N GLY A 95 -18.90 -20.98 -12.06
CA GLY A 95 -19.43 -21.26 -10.71
C GLY A 95 -18.85 -20.41 -9.58
N ALA A 96 -17.86 -19.56 -9.82
CA ALA A 96 -17.46 -18.53 -8.86
C ALA A 96 -18.63 -17.59 -8.56
N LYS A 97 -18.82 -17.21 -7.28
CA LYS A 97 -20.03 -16.51 -6.81
C LYS A 97 -19.72 -15.15 -6.19
N TRP A 98 -20.57 -14.20 -6.48
CA TRP A 98 -20.75 -13.03 -5.65
C TRP A 98 -21.68 -13.37 -4.47
N VAL A 99 -21.27 -13.01 -3.26
CA VAL A 99 -22.09 -13.17 -2.05
C VAL A 99 -22.25 -11.84 -1.33
N LYS A 100 -23.32 -11.72 -0.54
CA LYS A 100 -23.58 -10.60 0.35
C LYS A 100 -22.83 -10.73 1.67
N ALA A 101 -22.86 -9.69 2.51
CA ALA A 101 -22.22 -9.68 3.83
C ALA A 101 -22.71 -10.79 4.78
N ASP A 102 -23.90 -11.32 4.57
CA ASP A 102 -24.47 -12.46 5.31
C ASP A 102 -24.11 -13.84 4.70
N GLY A 103 -23.28 -13.87 3.64
CA GLY A 103 -22.86 -15.08 2.94
C GLY A 103 -23.88 -15.60 1.93
N THR A 104 -25.02 -14.94 1.73
CA THR A 104 -26.01 -15.36 0.73
C THR A 104 -25.53 -15.08 -0.69
N VAL A 105 -25.70 -16.05 -1.59
CA VAL A 105 -25.32 -15.89 -3.00
C VAL A 105 -26.16 -14.80 -3.64
N TYR A 106 -25.50 -13.89 -4.36
CA TYR A 106 -26.10 -12.81 -5.12
C TYR A 106 -26.15 -13.12 -6.62
N ALA A 107 -25.01 -13.45 -7.23
CA ALA A 107 -24.87 -13.73 -8.66
C ALA A 107 -23.65 -14.62 -8.94
N ASP A 108 -23.50 -15.05 -10.19
CA ASP A 108 -22.25 -15.63 -10.69
C ASP A 108 -21.25 -14.52 -11.00
N VAL A 109 -19.94 -14.82 -10.82
CA VAL A 109 -18.87 -13.96 -11.33
C VAL A 109 -18.68 -14.24 -12.80
N THR A 110 -18.62 -13.18 -13.61
CA THR A 110 -18.50 -13.27 -15.06
C THR A 110 -17.44 -12.33 -15.61
N ALA A 111 -17.05 -12.51 -16.87
CA ALA A 111 -16.13 -11.61 -17.57
C ALA A 111 -16.67 -10.17 -17.65
N ASN A 112 -18.01 -9.99 -17.66
CA ASN A 112 -18.63 -8.67 -17.67
C ASN A 112 -18.39 -7.87 -16.37
N ASP A 113 -18.10 -8.53 -15.26
CA ASP A 113 -17.80 -7.87 -14.00
C ASP A 113 -16.46 -7.11 -14.06
N PHE A 114 -15.49 -7.66 -14.81
CA PHE A 114 -14.21 -6.99 -15.09
C PHE A 114 -14.37 -5.82 -16.08
N VAL A 115 -15.21 -5.97 -17.09
CA VAL A 115 -15.55 -4.89 -18.04
C VAL A 115 -16.26 -3.75 -17.31
N THR A 116 -17.17 -4.08 -16.38
CA THR A 116 -17.88 -3.11 -15.54
C THR A 116 -16.90 -2.36 -14.63
N ALA A 117 -15.98 -3.09 -13.99
CA ALA A 117 -14.96 -2.50 -13.13
C ALA A 117 -14.06 -1.53 -13.91
N ALA A 118 -13.58 -1.93 -15.09
CA ALA A 118 -12.77 -1.07 -15.95
C ALA A 118 -13.52 0.21 -16.35
N LYS A 119 -14.79 0.11 -16.71
CA LYS A 119 -15.61 1.27 -17.05
C LYS A 119 -15.80 2.21 -15.86
N TYR A 120 -16.04 1.67 -14.67
CA TYR A 120 -16.16 2.44 -13.43
C TYR A 120 -14.84 3.13 -13.07
N LEU A 121 -13.73 2.40 -13.11
CA LEU A 121 -12.39 2.89 -12.81
C LEU A 121 -11.97 4.03 -13.73
N LEU A 122 -12.25 3.89 -15.04
CA LEU A 122 -11.86 4.83 -16.09
C LEU A 122 -12.81 6.03 -16.24
N ASP A 123 -13.91 6.07 -15.50
CA ASP A 123 -14.68 7.30 -15.37
C ASP A 123 -13.96 8.24 -14.38
N ALA A 124 -13.31 9.29 -14.91
CA ALA A 124 -12.53 10.24 -14.12
C ALA A 124 -13.37 10.93 -13.02
N GLN A 125 -14.71 10.97 -13.15
CA GLN A 125 -15.60 11.51 -12.11
C GLN A 125 -15.62 10.65 -10.85
N ASN A 126 -15.23 9.37 -10.92
CA ASN A 126 -15.09 8.48 -9.77
C ASN A 126 -13.76 8.70 -9.02
N ALA A 127 -12.86 9.54 -9.56
CA ALA A 127 -11.60 9.96 -8.95
C ALA A 127 -10.76 8.77 -8.42
N SER A 128 -10.61 7.71 -9.22
CA SER A 128 -9.78 6.57 -8.86
C SER A 128 -8.31 6.99 -8.77
N SER A 129 -7.70 6.66 -7.65
CA SER A 129 -6.28 6.93 -7.40
C SER A 129 -5.33 5.90 -8.04
N THR A 130 -5.87 4.89 -8.71
CA THR A 130 -5.11 3.81 -9.38
C THR A 130 -5.49 3.64 -10.85
N ALA A 131 -6.31 4.55 -11.40
CA ALA A 131 -6.73 4.50 -12.81
C ALA A 131 -5.54 4.59 -13.77
N ASN A 132 -4.50 5.36 -13.41
CA ASN A 132 -3.27 5.49 -14.20
C ASN A 132 -2.56 4.15 -14.41
N ILE A 133 -2.53 3.26 -13.42
CA ILE A 133 -1.94 1.92 -13.54
C ILE A 133 -2.67 1.10 -14.62
N PHE A 134 -3.98 1.25 -14.69
CA PHE A 134 -4.81 0.54 -15.68
C PHE A 134 -4.68 1.18 -17.07
N TYR A 135 -4.86 2.51 -17.17
CA TYR A 135 -4.92 3.15 -18.48
C TYR A 135 -3.55 3.26 -19.17
N SER A 136 -2.44 3.18 -18.43
CA SER A 136 -1.11 3.18 -19.03
C SER A 136 -0.80 1.94 -19.87
N VAL A 137 -1.48 0.82 -19.62
CA VAL A 137 -1.21 -0.46 -20.27
C VAL A 137 -2.34 -0.97 -21.15
N ILE A 138 -3.58 -0.52 -20.96
CA ILE A 138 -4.74 -1.00 -21.73
C ILE A 138 -5.04 -0.07 -22.90
N ALA A 139 -5.09 -0.61 -24.10
CA ALA A 139 -5.35 0.13 -25.33
C ALA A 139 -6.64 0.97 -25.24
N GLY A 140 -6.57 2.25 -25.60
CA GLY A 140 -7.71 3.18 -25.62
C GLY A 140 -8.20 3.65 -24.24
N ALA A 141 -7.66 3.10 -23.15
CA ALA A 141 -8.13 3.40 -21.80
C ALA A 141 -7.81 4.85 -21.38
N GLU A 142 -6.61 5.34 -21.66
CA GLU A 142 -6.22 6.72 -21.38
C GLU A 142 -7.11 7.74 -22.10
N ALA A 143 -7.34 7.53 -23.40
CA ALA A 143 -8.20 8.42 -24.17
C ALA A 143 -9.65 8.44 -23.63
N TYR A 144 -10.17 7.30 -23.16
CA TYR A 144 -11.48 7.22 -22.51
C TYR A 144 -11.47 7.97 -21.18
N TYR A 145 -10.46 7.75 -20.33
CA TYR A 145 -10.32 8.44 -19.04
C TYR A 145 -10.27 9.97 -19.23
N LEU A 146 -9.44 10.47 -20.12
CA LEU A 146 -9.34 11.89 -20.44
C LEU A 146 -10.67 12.44 -20.97
N GLY A 147 -11.39 11.69 -21.83
CA GLY A 147 -12.70 12.07 -22.35
C GLY A 147 -13.79 12.18 -21.30
N THR A 148 -13.63 11.57 -20.11
CA THR A 148 -14.54 11.68 -18.95
C THR A 148 -14.06 12.71 -17.93
N SER A 149 -12.83 13.22 -18.05
CA SER A 149 -12.24 14.17 -17.12
C SER A 149 -12.86 15.58 -17.25
N THR A 150 -12.77 16.36 -16.18
CA THR A 150 -13.11 17.79 -16.21
C THR A 150 -11.88 18.55 -16.70
N PRO A 151 -11.98 19.33 -17.80
CA PRO A 151 -10.87 20.13 -18.30
C PRO A 151 -10.40 21.16 -17.28
N GLU A 152 -9.12 21.45 -17.24
CA GLU A 152 -8.58 22.57 -16.48
C GLU A 152 -9.03 23.92 -17.05
N GLU A 153 -8.96 24.99 -16.25
CA GLU A 153 -9.34 26.33 -16.70
C GLU A 153 -8.46 26.79 -17.88
N GLY A 154 -9.11 27.00 -19.03
CA GLY A 154 -8.43 27.39 -20.28
C GLY A 154 -8.02 26.23 -21.17
N GLN A 155 -8.27 24.99 -20.77
CA GLN A 155 -8.03 23.81 -21.60
C GLN A 155 -9.28 23.44 -22.41
N GLU A 156 -9.11 23.06 -23.67
CA GLU A 156 -10.20 22.51 -24.48
C GLU A 156 -10.55 21.10 -23.97
N PRO A 157 -11.86 20.75 -23.91
CA PRO A 157 -12.29 19.42 -23.50
C PRO A 157 -11.70 18.32 -24.40
N TYR A 158 -11.28 17.22 -23.78
CA TYR A 158 -10.88 16.04 -24.52
C TYR A 158 -12.08 15.44 -25.28
N PRO A 159 -11.86 14.80 -26.44
CA PRO A 159 -12.92 14.10 -27.16
C PRO A 159 -13.54 13.00 -26.30
N VAL A 160 -14.87 12.97 -26.24
CA VAL A 160 -15.58 11.88 -25.58
C VAL A 160 -15.42 10.60 -26.40
N MET A 161 -14.83 9.57 -25.79
CA MET A 161 -14.59 8.27 -26.43
C MET A 161 -15.70 7.29 -26.06
N ASP A 162 -16.04 6.39 -26.98
CA ASP A 162 -16.90 5.25 -26.68
C ASP A 162 -16.10 4.20 -25.90
N PHE A 163 -16.66 3.65 -24.82
CA PHE A 163 -16.01 2.61 -24.03
C PHE A 163 -15.70 1.36 -24.85
N GLU A 164 -16.45 1.06 -25.91
CA GLU A 164 -16.16 -0.05 -26.84
C GLU A 164 -14.78 0.05 -27.51
N THR A 165 -14.15 1.24 -27.48
CA THR A 165 -12.78 1.43 -27.98
C THR A 165 -11.70 1.03 -26.99
N VAL A 166 -12.08 0.79 -25.73
CA VAL A 166 -11.16 0.35 -24.68
C VAL A 166 -10.84 -1.13 -24.85
N GLY A 167 -9.58 -1.48 -24.69
CA GLY A 167 -9.06 -2.84 -24.86
C GLY A 167 -9.43 -3.81 -23.75
N VAL A 168 -10.66 -3.77 -23.21
CA VAL A 168 -11.17 -4.76 -22.27
C VAL A 168 -12.53 -5.23 -22.75
N LYS A 169 -12.69 -6.56 -22.96
CA LYS A 169 -13.90 -7.15 -23.57
C LYS A 169 -14.25 -8.49 -22.93
N ALA A 170 -15.52 -8.67 -22.61
CA ALA A 170 -16.11 -9.98 -22.41
C ALA A 170 -16.47 -10.56 -23.78
N ILE A 171 -15.76 -11.61 -24.19
CA ILE A 171 -16.04 -12.32 -25.46
C ILE A 171 -17.28 -13.20 -25.29
N ASP A 172 -17.42 -13.79 -24.12
CA ASP A 172 -18.60 -14.47 -23.60
C ASP A 172 -18.58 -14.35 -22.06
N ASP A 173 -19.55 -14.95 -21.36
CA ASP A 173 -19.69 -14.83 -19.90
C ASP A 173 -18.44 -15.27 -19.12
N TYR A 174 -17.61 -16.15 -19.69
CA TYR A 174 -16.44 -16.74 -19.03
C TYR A 174 -15.13 -16.55 -19.82
N THR A 175 -15.12 -15.66 -20.80
CA THR A 175 -13.92 -15.33 -21.58
C THR A 175 -13.70 -13.84 -21.58
N LEU A 176 -12.66 -13.41 -20.84
CA LEU A 176 -12.23 -12.01 -20.75
C LEU A 176 -11.00 -11.79 -21.62
N GLN A 177 -10.97 -10.70 -22.37
CA GLN A 177 -9.80 -10.32 -23.17
C GLN A 177 -9.35 -8.89 -22.84
N TYR A 178 -8.04 -8.74 -22.62
CA TYR A 178 -7.37 -7.46 -22.58
C TYR A 178 -6.50 -7.26 -23.81
N THR A 179 -6.53 -6.08 -24.40
CA THR A 179 -5.62 -5.63 -25.46
C THR A 179 -4.69 -4.57 -24.88
N LEU A 180 -3.39 -4.78 -24.98
CA LEU A 180 -2.38 -3.90 -24.43
C LEU A 180 -1.96 -2.81 -25.43
N VAL A 181 -1.42 -1.70 -24.91
CA VAL A 181 -0.81 -0.62 -25.72
C VAL A 181 0.48 -1.10 -26.37
N GLU A 182 1.29 -1.85 -25.61
CA GLU A 182 2.59 -2.37 -26.01
C GLU A 182 2.89 -3.70 -25.26
N PRO A 183 3.96 -4.42 -25.61
CA PRO A 183 4.33 -5.63 -24.87
C PRO A 183 4.63 -5.33 -23.40
N CYS A 184 3.87 -5.95 -22.48
CA CYS A 184 4.01 -5.79 -21.04
C CYS A 184 4.31 -7.14 -20.39
N PRO A 185 5.59 -7.51 -20.19
CA PRO A 185 5.96 -8.81 -19.65
C PRO A 185 5.53 -9.00 -18.19
N TYR A 186 5.25 -7.93 -17.47
CA TYR A 186 4.78 -7.93 -16.08
C TYR A 186 3.25 -7.81 -15.95
N PHE A 187 2.48 -7.89 -17.03
CA PHE A 187 1.02 -7.71 -17.01
C PHE A 187 0.31 -8.68 -16.05
N LEU A 188 0.80 -9.92 -15.93
CA LEU A 188 0.22 -10.88 -14.96
C LEU A 188 0.40 -10.43 -13.51
N SER A 189 1.45 -9.68 -13.18
CA SER A 189 1.58 -9.07 -11.86
C SER A 189 0.61 -7.91 -11.67
N MET A 190 0.34 -7.14 -12.72
CA MET A 190 -0.61 -6.01 -12.65
C MET A 190 -2.04 -6.47 -12.41
N VAL A 191 -2.47 -7.57 -13.01
CA VAL A 191 -3.86 -8.07 -12.84
C VAL A 191 -4.12 -8.68 -11.46
N THR A 192 -3.13 -8.73 -10.57
CA THR A 192 -3.34 -8.99 -9.13
C THR A 192 -3.68 -7.72 -8.34
N TYR A 193 -3.57 -6.54 -8.96
CA TYR A 193 -3.76 -5.26 -8.27
C TYR A 193 -5.23 -4.84 -8.24
N VAL A 194 -5.59 -3.99 -7.27
CA VAL A 194 -6.99 -3.61 -6.99
C VAL A 194 -7.71 -2.99 -8.17
N CYS A 195 -7.05 -2.26 -9.05
CA CYS A 195 -7.66 -1.65 -10.23
C CYS A 195 -8.08 -2.67 -11.31
N PHE A 196 -7.67 -3.93 -11.18
CA PHE A 196 -8.12 -5.04 -12.04
C PHE A 196 -9.14 -5.96 -11.36
N MET A 197 -9.57 -5.67 -10.13
CA MET A 197 -10.60 -6.44 -9.43
C MET A 197 -11.97 -6.27 -10.10
N PRO A 198 -12.82 -7.31 -10.13
CA PRO A 198 -14.15 -7.24 -10.74
C PRO A 198 -15.16 -6.48 -9.86
N VAL A 199 -16.26 -6.00 -10.45
CA VAL A 199 -17.44 -5.49 -9.74
C VAL A 199 -18.72 -5.89 -10.48
N ASN A 200 -19.73 -6.35 -9.74
CA ASN A 200 -21.00 -6.73 -10.32
C ASN A 200 -21.82 -5.49 -10.77
N ALA A 201 -22.25 -5.48 -12.04
CA ALA A 201 -22.92 -4.33 -12.65
C ALA A 201 -24.27 -3.98 -12.01
N GLU A 202 -25.07 -5.01 -11.69
CA GLU A 202 -26.40 -4.83 -11.08
C GLU A 202 -26.28 -4.25 -9.67
N PHE A 203 -25.36 -4.82 -8.88
CA PHE A 203 -25.09 -4.33 -7.53
C PHE A 203 -24.51 -2.91 -7.53
N LEU A 204 -23.58 -2.60 -8.42
CA LEU A 204 -23.03 -1.25 -8.57
C LEU A 204 -24.13 -0.23 -8.89
N ALA A 205 -25.05 -0.59 -9.79
CA ALA A 205 -26.21 0.25 -10.12
C ALA A 205 -27.20 0.37 -8.96
N GLU A 206 -27.43 -0.73 -8.21
CA GLU A 206 -28.29 -0.74 -7.02
C GLU A 206 -27.76 0.20 -5.93
N LYS A 207 -26.45 0.13 -5.66
CA LYS A 207 -25.82 0.93 -4.61
C LYS A 207 -25.57 2.39 -5.03
N GLY A 208 -25.27 2.64 -6.29
CA GLY A 208 -25.00 3.99 -6.77
C GLY A 208 -23.92 4.69 -5.92
N ALA A 209 -24.25 5.82 -5.33
CA ALA A 209 -23.33 6.60 -4.49
C ALA A 209 -22.92 5.91 -3.17
N ASP A 210 -23.66 4.89 -2.73
CA ASP A 210 -23.35 4.15 -1.50
C ASP A 210 -22.33 3.02 -1.75
N PHE A 211 -22.00 2.70 -3.02
CA PHE A 211 -21.01 1.69 -3.33
C PHE A 211 -19.67 2.02 -2.68
N GLY A 212 -19.17 1.08 -1.87
CA GLY A 212 -17.89 1.20 -1.20
C GLY A 212 -17.80 2.24 -0.07
N VAL A 213 -18.90 2.88 0.32
CA VAL A 213 -18.91 3.78 1.48
C VAL A 213 -18.65 2.98 2.77
N ALA A 214 -17.61 3.34 3.53
CA ALA A 214 -17.14 2.62 4.72
C ALA A 214 -18.02 2.83 5.96
N THR A 215 -19.34 2.82 5.79
CA THR A 215 -20.32 2.87 6.88
C THR A 215 -21.04 1.54 7.10
N SER A 216 -20.97 0.63 6.12
CA SER A 216 -21.60 -0.67 6.17
C SER A 216 -20.86 -1.67 5.28
N ASN A 217 -20.69 -2.90 5.79
CA ASN A 217 -20.22 -4.04 5.02
C ASN A 217 -21.20 -4.51 3.93
N GLU A 218 -22.41 -4.00 3.90
CA GLU A 218 -23.40 -4.24 2.83
C GLU A 218 -23.18 -3.37 1.59
N ASN A 219 -22.20 -2.48 1.59
CA ASN A 219 -21.92 -1.56 0.49
C ASN A 219 -20.96 -2.11 -0.56
N ILE A 220 -20.52 -3.36 -0.40
CA ILE A 220 -19.81 -4.15 -1.41
C ILE A 220 -20.37 -5.57 -1.45
N LEU A 221 -20.12 -6.28 -2.54
CA LEU A 221 -20.23 -7.75 -2.62
C LEU A 221 -18.86 -8.38 -2.39
N TYR A 222 -18.86 -9.68 -2.18
CA TYR A 222 -17.71 -10.50 -1.84
C TYR A 222 -17.61 -11.68 -2.78
N ASN A 223 -16.42 -12.03 -3.25
CA ASN A 223 -16.15 -13.24 -4.02
C ASN A 223 -14.84 -13.92 -3.61
N GLY A 224 -14.07 -13.28 -2.73
CA GLY A 224 -12.79 -13.78 -2.23
C GLY A 224 -12.93 -14.84 -1.14
N ALA A 225 -11.79 -15.18 -0.53
CA ALA A 225 -11.67 -16.22 0.51
C ALA A 225 -12.57 -15.95 1.74
N PHE A 226 -12.82 -14.67 2.05
CA PHE A 226 -13.59 -14.26 3.22
C PHE A 226 -14.69 -13.26 2.85
N VAL A 227 -15.66 -13.15 3.73
CA VAL A 227 -16.70 -12.14 3.76
C VAL A 227 -16.48 -11.27 4.98
N LEU A 228 -16.50 -9.95 4.83
CA LEU A 228 -16.50 -9.02 5.95
C LEU A 228 -17.88 -9.07 6.65
N SER A 229 -18.05 -10.04 7.55
CA SER A 229 -19.34 -10.33 8.21
C SER A 229 -19.69 -9.33 9.30
N THR A 230 -18.69 -8.69 9.91
CA THR A 230 -18.87 -7.62 10.89
C THR A 230 -17.97 -6.45 10.54
N PHE A 231 -18.56 -5.25 10.52
CA PHE A 231 -17.81 -4.02 10.32
C PHE A 231 -18.34 -2.93 11.27
N GLU A 232 -17.60 -2.72 12.33
CA GLU A 232 -17.88 -1.69 13.35
C GLU A 232 -16.67 -0.75 13.39
N PRO A 233 -16.72 0.39 12.68
CA PRO A 233 -15.59 1.32 12.59
C PRO A 233 -15.03 1.70 13.94
N GLN A 234 -13.71 1.68 14.09
CA GLN A 234 -12.97 1.93 15.34
C GLN A 234 -13.37 1.01 16.51
N GLN A 235 -13.86 -0.17 16.22
CA GLN A 235 -14.18 -1.19 17.21
C GLN A 235 -13.73 -2.57 16.76
N LYS A 236 -14.36 -3.14 15.72
CA LYS A 236 -14.11 -4.52 15.31
C LYS A 236 -14.41 -4.75 13.83
N ARG A 237 -13.57 -5.59 13.21
CA ARG A 237 -13.81 -6.22 11.90
C ARG A 237 -13.76 -7.72 12.07
N VAL A 238 -14.70 -8.44 11.49
CA VAL A 238 -14.69 -9.90 11.44
C VAL A 238 -14.84 -10.33 10.00
N TYR A 239 -13.90 -11.12 9.55
CA TYR A 239 -13.96 -11.79 8.27
C TYR A 239 -14.33 -13.25 8.54
N THR A 240 -15.38 -13.72 7.89
CA THR A 240 -15.81 -15.11 7.99
C THR A 240 -15.52 -15.81 6.67
N LYS A 241 -15.01 -17.01 6.72
CA LYS A 241 -14.73 -17.83 5.55
C LYS A 241 -15.91 -17.84 4.57
N ASN A 242 -15.64 -17.60 3.32
CA ASN A 242 -16.62 -17.68 2.24
C ASN A 242 -16.77 -19.15 1.82
N ALA A 243 -17.81 -19.80 2.31
CA ALA A 243 -18.08 -21.21 2.00
C ALA A 243 -18.37 -21.48 0.50
N THR A 244 -18.65 -20.45 -0.28
CA THR A 244 -18.90 -20.54 -1.73
C THR A 244 -17.69 -20.15 -2.58
N ASN A 245 -16.57 -19.78 -1.94
CA ASN A 245 -15.32 -19.52 -2.68
C ASN A 245 -14.87 -20.78 -3.42
N TRP A 246 -14.31 -20.61 -4.60
CA TRP A 246 -13.87 -21.70 -5.48
C TRP A 246 -12.79 -22.57 -4.83
N ASP A 247 -12.01 -22.02 -3.88
CA ASP A 247 -10.92 -22.69 -3.15
C ASP A 247 -11.25 -22.93 -1.68
N ALA A 248 -12.53 -22.91 -1.30
CA ALA A 248 -12.97 -23.00 0.09
C ALA A 248 -12.41 -24.21 0.86
N GLU A 249 -12.12 -25.32 0.18
CA GLU A 249 -11.56 -26.53 0.81
C GLU A 249 -10.14 -26.31 1.33
N ASN A 250 -9.36 -25.39 0.75
CA ASN A 250 -8.00 -25.09 1.12
C ASN A 250 -7.88 -23.91 2.12
N ILE A 251 -8.99 -23.20 2.37
CA ILE A 251 -9.03 -22.13 3.38
C ILE A 251 -9.19 -22.76 4.77
N LEU A 252 -8.12 -22.73 5.57
CA LEU A 252 -8.08 -23.39 6.88
C LEU A 252 -8.56 -22.49 8.02
N ILE A 253 -8.53 -21.18 7.86
CA ILE A 253 -9.00 -20.21 8.85
C ILE A 253 -10.50 -20.00 8.65
N GLU A 254 -11.28 -20.17 9.71
CA GLU A 254 -12.74 -19.97 9.66
C GLU A 254 -13.13 -18.51 9.90
N THR A 255 -12.36 -17.81 10.77
CA THR A 255 -12.59 -16.40 11.06
C THR A 255 -11.28 -15.64 11.26
N ILE A 256 -11.24 -14.39 10.77
CA ILE A 256 -10.21 -13.41 11.10
C ILE A 256 -10.89 -12.32 11.92
N GLU A 257 -10.42 -12.13 13.16
CA GLU A 257 -10.95 -11.10 14.05
C GLU A 257 -9.92 -10.01 14.27
N GLN A 258 -10.26 -8.79 13.88
CA GLN A 258 -9.44 -7.61 14.07
C GLN A 258 -10.12 -6.67 15.06
N THR A 259 -9.47 -6.36 16.17
CA THR A 259 -9.98 -5.43 17.18
C THR A 259 -9.22 -4.11 17.06
N TYR A 260 -9.96 -2.99 17.03
CA TYR A 260 -9.36 -1.67 16.98
C TYR A 260 -8.74 -1.30 18.33
N ASN A 261 -7.52 -0.81 18.27
CA ASN A 261 -6.87 -0.16 19.40
C ASN A 261 -5.82 0.84 18.87
N LYS A 262 -5.99 2.12 19.19
CA LYS A 262 -5.03 3.15 18.74
C LYS A 262 -3.59 2.91 19.27
N GLU A 263 -3.44 2.16 20.35
CA GLU A 263 -2.16 1.77 20.94
C GLU A 263 -1.74 0.34 20.54
N ALA A 264 -2.24 -0.18 19.41
CA ALA A 264 -2.00 -1.56 18.97
C ALA A 264 -0.52 -1.93 18.95
N GLY A 265 0.34 -1.07 18.39
CA GLY A 265 1.78 -1.34 18.30
C GLY A 265 2.49 -1.54 19.65
N THR A 266 1.96 -0.95 20.73
CA THR A 266 2.52 -1.08 22.07
C THR A 266 1.88 -2.22 22.85
N LEU A 267 0.56 -2.45 22.67
CA LEU A 267 -0.21 -3.43 23.45
C LEU A 267 -0.17 -4.83 22.85
N ALA A 268 -0.09 -4.95 21.53
CA ALA A 268 -0.19 -6.24 20.84
C ALA A 268 0.86 -7.27 21.30
N PRO A 269 2.15 -6.93 21.50
CA PRO A 269 3.13 -7.90 21.96
C PRO A 269 2.75 -8.57 23.29
N GLU A 270 2.30 -7.80 24.27
CA GLU A 270 1.88 -8.32 25.57
C GLU A 270 0.57 -9.13 25.48
N MET A 271 -0.37 -8.74 24.61
CA MET A 271 -1.58 -9.52 24.37
C MET A 271 -1.26 -10.85 23.69
N TYR A 272 -0.32 -10.85 22.76
CA TYR A 272 0.20 -12.09 22.15
C TYR A 272 0.84 -13.01 23.20
N ALA A 273 1.69 -12.47 24.06
CA ALA A 273 2.32 -13.27 25.14
C ALA A 273 1.29 -13.90 26.09
N ARG A 274 0.12 -13.29 26.26
CA ARG A 274 -1.00 -13.84 27.07
C ARG A 274 -1.94 -14.75 26.27
N GLY A 275 -1.72 -14.93 24.96
CA GLY A 275 -2.57 -15.74 24.09
C GLY A 275 -3.93 -15.10 23.75
N GLU A 276 -4.07 -13.79 23.92
CA GLU A 276 -5.30 -13.05 23.60
C GLU A 276 -5.43 -12.78 22.10
N ILE A 277 -4.30 -12.67 21.39
CA ILE A 277 -4.20 -12.54 19.94
C ILE A 277 -3.17 -13.52 19.39
N ASP A 278 -3.18 -13.77 18.07
CA ASP A 278 -2.42 -14.83 17.44
C ASP A 278 -1.17 -14.33 16.71
N SER A 279 -1.07 -13.02 16.50
CA SER A 279 0.18 -12.39 16.00
C SER A 279 0.28 -10.93 16.44
N ALA A 280 1.51 -10.44 16.54
CA ALA A 280 1.83 -9.05 16.82
C ALA A 280 3.16 -8.67 16.17
N ASP A 281 3.24 -7.47 15.61
CA ASP A 281 4.51 -6.86 15.27
C ASP A 281 5.16 -6.32 16.55
N ILE A 282 6.48 -6.41 16.62
CA ILE A 282 7.24 -5.99 17.79
C ILE A 282 8.29 -4.96 17.37
N SER A 283 8.32 -3.82 18.06
CA SER A 283 9.36 -2.80 17.80
C SER A 283 10.73 -3.30 18.24
N SER A 284 11.79 -2.76 17.66
CA SER A 284 13.18 -3.09 18.01
C SER A 284 13.47 -2.92 19.51
N THR A 285 12.92 -1.89 20.14
CA THR A 285 13.06 -1.64 21.57
C THR A 285 12.45 -2.78 22.41
N ILE A 286 11.21 -3.15 22.10
CA ILE A 286 10.52 -4.26 22.78
C ILE A 286 11.21 -5.60 22.45
N ALA A 287 11.67 -5.79 21.21
CA ALA A 287 12.39 -6.99 20.80
C ALA A 287 13.68 -7.17 21.61
N ALA A 288 14.46 -6.11 21.83
CA ALA A 288 15.67 -6.15 22.66
C ALA A 288 15.37 -6.54 24.11
N GLU A 289 14.29 -6.01 24.70
CA GLU A 289 13.84 -6.39 26.04
C GLU A 289 13.42 -7.86 26.10
N TRP A 290 12.67 -8.33 25.12
CA TRP A 290 12.15 -9.69 25.07
C TRP A 290 13.24 -10.73 24.80
N LEU A 291 14.24 -10.41 23.98
CA LEU A 291 15.40 -11.29 23.75
C LEU A 291 16.26 -11.45 25.01
N ALA A 292 16.24 -10.47 25.91
CA ALA A 292 16.91 -10.55 27.21
C ALA A 292 16.10 -11.33 28.28
N ASP A 293 14.81 -11.58 28.02
CA ASP A 293 13.91 -12.34 28.92
C ASP A 293 13.78 -13.80 28.44
N GLU A 294 14.36 -14.74 29.19
CA GLU A 294 14.32 -16.17 28.87
C GLU A 294 12.89 -16.72 28.67
N THR A 295 11.86 -16.09 29.24
CA THR A 295 10.46 -16.53 29.09
C THR A 295 9.78 -16.01 27.82
N LYS A 296 10.32 -14.99 27.18
CA LYS A 296 9.77 -14.32 26.01
C LYS A 296 10.62 -14.49 24.75
N ALA A 297 11.91 -14.73 24.88
CA ALA A 297 12.85 -14.81 23.76
C ALA A 297 12.38 -15.80 22.67
N ASP A 298 11.84 -16.95 23.07
CA ASP A 298 11.33 -17.97 22.15
C ASP A 298 10.04 -17.57 21.41
N LEU A 299 9.38 -16.48 21.80
CA LEU A 299 8.20 -15.96 21.13
C LEU A 299 8.55 -15.13 19.89
N ILE A 300 9.77 -14.58 19.86
CA ILE A 300 10.23 -13.75 18.75
C ILE A 300 10.57 -14.63 17.54
N ARG A 301 10.09 -14.21 16.38
CA ARG A 301 10.41 -14.84 15.10
C ARG A 301 10.92 -13.76 14.14
N PRO A 302 12.03 -14.01 13.41
CA PRO A 302 12.45 -13.12 12.36
C PRO A 302 11.36 -13.07 11.28
N VAL A 303 11.02 -11.88 10.84
CA VAL A 303 10.10 -11.67 9.72
C VAL A 303 10.92 -11.71 8.45
N ARG A 304 10.47 -12.48 7.45
CA ARG A 304 11.01 -12.37 6.10
C ARG A 304 10.61 -10.98 5.58
N GLN A 305 11.58 -10.18 5.19
CA GLN A 305 11.28 -8.96 4.44
C GLN A 305 10.55 -9.36 3.15
N SER A 306 9.26 -9.08 3.10
CA SER A 306 8.40 -9.43 1.97
C SER A 306 8.02 -8.22 1.12
N GLY A 307 8.28 -7.01 1.59
CA GLY A 307 7.94 -5.80 0.89
C GLY A 307 9.19 -5.06 0.44
N PHE A 308 9.33 -4.88 -0.86
CA PHE A 308 10.39 -4.06 -1.45
C PHE A 308 10.02 -2.59 -1.34
N TYR A 309 9.97 -2.07 -0.11
CA TYR A 309 9.72 -0.65 0.12
C TYR A 309 11.00 0.15 0.00
N THR A 310 10.94 1.24 -0.75
CA THR A 310 11.93 2.31 -0.67
C THR A 310 11.43 3.39 0.28
N TYR A 311 12.31 3.89 1.15
CA TYR A 311 12.03 4.99 2.07
C TYR A 311 12.97 6.14 1.75
N PHE A 312 12.42 7.34 1.68
CA PHE A 312 13.17 8.53 1.36
C PHE A 312 12.55 9.75 2.06
N VAL A 313 13.27 10.85 2.09
CA VAL A 313 12.75 12.13 2.56
C VAL A 313 12.48 13.00 1.34
N ALA A 314 11.27 13.50 1.23
CA ALA A 314 10.84 14.34 0.12
C ALA A 314 10.76 15.81 0.55
N PHE A 315 11.23 16.69 -0.33
CA PHE A 315 10.91 18.10 -0.31
C PHE A 315 9.64 18.35 -1.10
N ASN A 316 8.76 19.20 -0.59
CA ASN A 316 7.57 19.61 -1.32
C ASN A 316 7.82 20.96 -2.03
N PHE A 317 7.71 20.97 -3.34
CA PHE A 317 7.93 22.16 -4.15
C PHE A 317 6.65 22.93 -4.45
N ASP A 318 5.50 22.29 -4.21
CA ASP A 318 4.18 22.94 -4.31
C ASP A 318 3.43 22.85 -2.97
N PRO A 319 3.87 23.63 -1.98
CA PRO A 319 3.33 23.60 -0.63
C PRO A 319 1.88 24.11 -0.58
N ASN A 320 1.01 23.34 0.09
CA ASN A 320 -0.39 23.69 0.33
C ASN A 320 -0.74 23.48 1.80
N PHE A 321 0.00 24.17 2.67
CA PHE A 321 -0.23 24.15 4.11
C PHE A 321 -0.54 25.54 4.65
N ASP A 322 -1.01 25.63 5.90
CA ASP A 322 -1.56 26.83 6.49
C ASP A 322 -0.54 27.98 6.56
N ALA A 323 -1.02 29.21 6.42
CA ALA A 323 -0.19 30.41 6.33
C ALA A 323 0.72 30.64 7.56
N GLU A 324 0.39 30.05 8.73
CA GLU A 324 1.24 30.12 9.93
C GLU A 324 2.59 29.41 9.76
N TYR A 325 2.66 28.43 8.85
CA TYR A 325 3.90 27.72 8.48
C TYR A 325 4.64 28.35 7.30
N GLU A 326 4.18 29.48 6.79
CA GLU A 326 4.85 30.32 5.78
C GLU A 326 5.15 29.59 4.47
N PRO A 327 4.15 29.00 3.74
CA PRO A 327 4.36 28.23 2.53
C PRO A 327 5.12 28.98 1.43
N GLU A 328 4.88 30.30 1.28
CA GLU A 328 5.57 31.12 0.28
C GLU A 328 7.07 31.31 0.63
N ASN A 329 7.41 31.41 1.90
CA ASN A 329 8.81 31.45 2.34
C ASN A 329 9.51 30.12 2.13
N TRP A 330 8.80 29.01 2.40
CA TRP A 330 9.28 27.67 2.09
C TRP A 330 9.53 27.51 0.59
N LYS A 331 8.63 27.98 -0.27
CA LYS A 331 8.76 27.89 -1.73
C LYS A 331 10.02 28.59 -2.24
N ILE A 332 10.41 29.71 -1.63
CA ILE A 332 11.70 30.36 -1.94
C ILE A 332 12.86 29.45 -1.53
N ALA A 333 12.81 28.90 -0.32
CA ALA A 333 13.91 28.09 0.23
C ALA A 333 14.11 26.79 -0.52
N VAL A 334 13.02 26.05 -0.79
CA VAL A 334 13.09 24.73 -1.44
C VAL A 334 13.61 24.80 -2.87
N ASN A 335 13.41 25.91 -3.58
CA ASN A 335 13.95 26.12 -4.92
C ASN A 335 15.45 26.42 -4.95
N ASN A 336 16.06 26.74 -3.78
CA ASN A 336 17.50 26.95 -3.70
C ASN A 336 18.26 25.62 -3.67
N VAL A 337 19.11 25.37 -4.66
CA VAL A 337 19.86 24.12 -4.79
C VAL A 337 20.87 23.92 -3.67
N ASN A 338 21.49 25.01 -3.18
CA ASN A 338 22.47 24.93 -2.08
C ASN A 338 21.78 24.61 -0.76
N PHE A 339 20.56 25.10 -0.55
CA PHE A 339 19.72 24.72 0.58
C PHE A 339 19.45 23.21 0.58
N ARG A 340 18.99 22.63 -0.53
CA ARG A 340 18.76 21.19 -0.62
C ARG A 340 20.04 20.37 -0.45
N LYS A 341 21.16 20.80 -1.04
CA LYS A 341 22.46 20.14 -0.86
C LYS A 341 22.94 20.16 0.58
N ALA A 342 22.66 21.22 1.33
CA ALA A 342 22.96 21.28 2.75
C ALA A 342 22.26 20.14 3.52
N PHE A 343 20.99 19.88 3.24
CA PHE A 343 20.24 18.76 3.83
C PHE A 343 20.77 17.40 3.40
N TYR A 344 21.14 17.24 2.12
CA TYR A 344 21.70 15.99 1.61
C TYR A 344 22.98 15.57 2.36
N TYR A 345 23.85 16.54 2.66
CA TYR A 345 25.07 16.28 3.42
C TYR A 345 24.88 16.39 4.93
N GLY A 346 23.83 17.07 5.40
CA GLY A 346 23.58 17.34 6.82
C GLY A 346 22.77 16.26 7.53
N LEU A 347 22.04 15.42 6.79
CA LEU A 347 21.26 14.33 7.39
C LEU A 347 22.10 13.06 7.53
N ASP A 348 22.42 12.69 8.77
CA ASP A 348 22.98 11.39 9.12
C ASP A 348 21.89 10.32 9.03
N ARG A 349 21.86 9.62 7.88
CA ARG A 349 20.86 8.58 7.60
C ARG A 349 21.02 7.37 8.51
N VAL A 350 22.25 7.02 8.88
CA VAL A 350 22.54 5.92 9.80
C VAL A 350 21.85 6.17 11.13
N LYS A 351 22.07 7.35 11.70
CA LYS A 351 21.47 7.78 12.97
C LYS A 351 19.94 7.79 12.93
N SER A 352 19.35 8.24 11.83
CA SER A 352 17.90 8.21 11.63
C SER A 352 17.36 6.78 11.57
N LYS A 353 18.10 5.87 10.94
CA LYS A 353 17.69 4.46 10.79
C LYS A 353 17.92 3.60 12.03
N MET A 354 18.74 4.03 12.97
CA MET A 354 18.87 3.37 14.28
C MET A 354 17.55 3.27 15.04
N VAL A 355 16.56 4.10 14.73
CA VAL A 355 15.20 4.00 15.31
C VAL A 355 14.51 2.70 14.86
N MET A 356 14.74 2.27 13.62
CA MET A 356 14.07 1.10 13.04
C MET A 356 14.96 -0.14 13.08
N GLU A 357 16.26 0.03 12.86
CA GLU A 357 17.26 -1.04 12.80
C GLU A 357 18.46 -0.66 13.67
N PRO A 358 18.37 -0.80 15.01
CA PRO A 358 19.41 -0.34 15.93
C PRO A 358 20.71 -1.15 15.84
N ASP A 359 20.65 -2.41 15.43
CA ASP A 359 21.80 -3.31 15.41
C ASP A 359 22.65 -3.18 14.14
N ASN A 360 22.02 -2.88 13.01
CA ASN A 360 22.72 -2.74 11.72
C ASN A 360 22.01 -1.75 10.77
N PRO A 361 21.93 -0.46 11.15
CA PRO A 361 21.19 0.54 10.38
C PRO A 361 21.77 0.77 8.97
N GLU A 362 23.05 0.50 8.75
CA GLU A 362 23.68 0.65 7.43
C GLU A 362 23.17 -0.39 6.42
N ALA A 363 22.73 -1.57 6.89
CA ALA A 363 22.29 -2.65 6.01
C ALA A 363 20.98 -2.32 5.24
N ILE A 364 20.22 -1.34 5.71
CA ILE A 364 18.97 -0.91 5.06
C ILE A 364 19.12 0.37 4.23
N LEU A 365 20.34 0.89 4.10
CA LEU A 365 20.62 2.06 3.28
C LEU A 365 20.98 1.65 1.85
N PHE A 366 20.40 2.33 0.89
CA PHE A 366 20.75 2.24 -0.52
C PHE A 366 20.50 3.60 -1.21
N ASN A 367 21.06 3.78 -2.41
CA ASN A 367 21.09 5.07 -3.11
C ASN A 367 20.15 5.13 -4.32
N THR A 368 19.52 4.02 -4.70
CA THR A 368 18.60 3.93 -5.81
C THR A 368 17.16 4.03 -5.34
N VAL A 369 16.26 4.50 -6.20
CA VAL A 369 14.82 4.53 -5.87
C VAL A 369 14.25 3.11 -5.88
N THR A 370 14.66 2.29 -6.85
CA THR A 370 14.34 0.85 -6.86
C THR A 370 15.20 0.15 -5.81
N PRO A 371 14.61 -0.62 -4.88
CA PRO A 371 15.39 -1.40 -3.92
C PRO A 371 16.26 -2.46 -4.61
N PRO A 372 17.44 -2.75 -4.07
CA PRO A 372 18.23 -3.91 -4.49
C PRO A 372 17.44 -5.22 -4.38
N GLU A 373 17.75 -6.20 -5.20
CA GLU A 373 17.15 -7.54 -5.23
C GLU A 373 15.66 -7.57 -5.66
N PHE A 374 15.08 -6.43 -6.05
CA PHE A 374 13.69 -6.39 -6.51
C PHE A 374 13.50 -7.07 -7.87
N VAL A 375 14.34 -6.75 -8.84
CA VAL A 375 14.30 -7.32 -10.19
C VAL A 375 15.71 -7.64 -10.67
N SER A 376 15.89 -8.79 -11.29
CA SER A 376 17.12 -9.16 -11.96
C SER A 376 16.88 -9.45 -13.44
N ILE A 377 17.83 -9.04 -14.29
CA ILE A 377 17.83 -9.30 -15.73
C ILE A 377 19.00 -10.22 -16.05
N ASN A 378 18.74 -11.42 -16.53
CA ASN A 378 19.75 -12.45 -16.78
C ASN A 378 20.65 -12.74 -15.55
N GLY A 379 20.09 -12.65 -14.35
CA GLY A 379 20.80 -12.94 -13.10
C GLY A 379 21.67 -11.79 -12.59
N VAL A 380 21.58 -10.61 -13.20
CA VAL A 380 22.20 -9.37 -12.71
C VAL A 380 21.12 -8.49 -12.10
N ASP A 381 21.34 -7.97 -10.90
CA ASP A 381 20.42 -7.04 -10.25
C ASP A 381 20.25 -5.76 -11.10
N TYR A 382 19.01 -5.29 -11.21
CA TYR A 382 18.70 -4.09 -12.00
C TYR A 382 19.47 -2.86 -11.51
N THR A 383 19.67 -2.73 -10.21
CA THR A 383 20.40 -1.61 -9.60
C THR A 383 21.89 -1.62 -9.88
N GLU A 384 22.43 -2.75 -10.36
CA GLU A 384 23.83 -2.93 -10.77
C GLU A 384 24.05 -2.73 -12.28
N MET A 385 23.01 -2.28 -13.02
CA MET A 385 23.05 -2.17 -14.48
C MET A 385 23.21 -0.74 -14.96
N GLY A 386 23.97 -0.56 -16.05
CA GLY A 386 24.10 0.74 -16.75
C GLY A 386 24.54 1.87 -15.82
N ALA A 387 23.90 3.02 -15.92
CA ALA A 387 24.20 4.19 -15.08
C ALA A 387 23.79 4.00 -13.60
N LEU A 388 22.92 3.04 -13.29
CA LEU A 388 22.54 2.75 -11.90
C LEU A 388 23.69 2.12 -11.14
N ALA A 389 24.56 1.35 -11.80
CA ALA A 389 25.76 0.77 -11.18
C ALA A 389 26.67 1.84 -10.56
N ASP A 390 26.80 2.99 -11.20
CA ASP A 390 27.58 4.12 -10.68
C ASP A 390 26.93 4.71 -9.41
N ILE A 391 25.59 4.77 -9.36
CA ILE A 391 24.83 5.26 -8.21
C ILE A 391 24.89 4.25 -7.05
N THR A 392 24.74 2.97 -7.36
CA THR A 392 24.84 1.87 -6.37
C THR A 392 26.25 1.79 -5.76
N ALA A 393 27.28 2.08 -6.54
CA ALA A 393 28.66 2.07 -6.08
C ALA A 393 29.04 3.29 -5.21
N LEU A 394 28.19 4.33 -5.11
CA LEU A 394 28.44 5.45 -4.21
C LEU A 394 28.35 4.98 -2.75
N GLU A 395 29.09 5.68 -1.87
CA GLU A 395 28.94 5.49 -0.43
C GLU A 395 27.50 5.74 -0.02
N THR A 396 26.90 4.83 0.75
CA THR A 396 25.54 4.97 1.27
C THR A 396 25.48 6.00 2.39
N GLU A 397 26.56 6.20 3.14
CA GLU A 397 26.68 7.27 4.12
C GLU A 397 27.18 8.55 3.44
N THR A 398 26.29 9.53 3.34
CA THR A 398 26.57 10.83 2.69
C THR A 398 26.82 11.94 3.69
N PHE A 399 26.68 11.67 4.99
CA PHE A 399 26.80 12.67 6.03
C PHE A 399 28.18 13.35 6.06
N ASN A 400 28.19 14.68 5.98
CA ASN A 400 29.39 15.48 6.00
C ASN A 400 29.07 16.90 6.51
N GLU A 401 29.31 17.13 7.79
CA GLU A 401 29.00 18.41 8.46
C GLU A 401 29.68 19.61 7.79
N GLU A 402 30.94 19.49 7.38
CA GLU A 402 31.70 20.59 6.76
C GLU A 402 31.05 21.02 5.45
N LYS A 403 30.74 20.06 4.56
CA LYS A 403 30.04 20.35 3.31
C LYS A 403 28.62 20.88 3.54
N ALA A 404 27.91 20.30 4.49
CA ALA A 404 26.56 20.75 4.83
C ALA A 404 26.54 22.22 5.25
N LEU A 405 27.45 22.60 6.14
CA LEU A 405 27.60 23.99 6.60
C LEU A 405 28.07 24.92 5.48
N GLU A 406 29.00 24.47 4.61
CA GLU A 406 29.43 25.24 3.45
C GLU A 406 28.24 25.58 2.54
N TYR A 407 27.44 24.57 2.15
CA TYR A 407 26.25 24.77 1.32
C TYR A 407 25.19 25.63 2.02
N MET A 408 24.94 25.42 3.32
CA MET A 408 23.95 26.20 4.05
C MET A 408 24.37 27.68 4.15
N ASN A 409 25.63 27.96 4.38
CA ASN A 409 26.12 29.36 4.43
C ASN A 409 25.92 30.08 3.08
N VAL A 410 26.16 29.41 1.96
CA VAL A 410 25.89 29.96 0.64
C VAL A 410 24.38 30.14 0.43
N ALA A 411 23.58 29.15 0.80
CA ALA A 411 22.13 29.19 0.68
C ALA A 411 21.52 30.34 1.46
N VAL A 412 21.97 30.58 2.70
CA VAL A 412 21.46 31.68 3.54
C VAL A 412 21.65 33.04 2.87
N GLU A 413 22.80 33.29 2.25
CA GLU A 413 23.03 34.56 1.53
C GLU A 413 22.18 34.68 0.25
N GLU A 414 22.03 33.61 -0.49
CA GLU A 414 21.18 33.56 -1.68
C GLU A 414 19.70 33.74 -1.32
N LEU A 415 19.23 33.08 -0.25
CA LEU A 415 17.86 33.16 0.22
C LEU A 415 17.53 34.56 0.76
N LYS A 416 18.44 35.20 1.50
CA LYS A 416 18.28 36.61 1.91
C LYS A 416 18.14 37.54 0.69
N ALA A 417 18.95 37.30 -0.35
CA ALA A 417 18.87 38.07 -1.59
C ALA A 417 17.56 37.83 -2.36
N ALA A 418 16.99 36.63 -2.25
CA ALA A 418 15.69 36.26 -2.82
C ALA A 418 14.48 36.74 -1.98
N GLY A 419 14.72 37.32 -0.78
CA GLY A 419 13.68 37.87 0.08
C GLY A 419 13.10 36.87 1.08
N ALA A 420 13.77 35.76 1.32
CA ALA A 420 13.35 34.80 2.35
C ALA A 420 13.53 35.35 3.75
N THR A 421 12.68 34.92 4.66
CA THR A 421 12.74 35.22 6.11
C THR A 421 13.29 34.03 6.87
N PHE A 422 13.91 34.29 8.03
CA PHE A 422 14.52 33.29 8.88
C PHE A 422 13.95 33.33 10.30
N PRO A 423 13.85 32.17 10.98
CA PRO A 423 14.15 30.85 10.45
C PRO A 423 13.18 30.42 9.33
N VAL A 424 13.66 29.58 8.40
CA VAL A 424 12.78 28.93 7.41
C VAL A 424 11.98 27.85 8.12
N LYS A 425 10.66 28.02 8.19
CA LYS A 425 9.76 27.03 8.77
C LYS A 425 9.58 25.81 7.85
N MET A 426 9.69 24.64 8.42
CA MET A 426 9.64 23.36 7.70
C MET A 426 8.64 22.42 8.37
N LEU A 427 7.38 22.45 7.90
CA LEU A 427 6.36 21.52 8.39
C LEU A 427 6.73 20.07 8.02
N MET A 428 6.95 19.24 9.05
CA MET A 428 7.28 17.81 8.92
C MET A 428 6.21 16.95 9.62
N PRO A 429 5.12 16.62 8.93
CA PRO A 429 4.07 15.79 9.49
C PRO A 429 4.46 14.31 9.51
N TYR A 430 3.95 13.59 10.50
CA TYR A 430 4.08 12.14 10.59
C TYR A 430 2.73 11.44 10.78
N ASN A 431 2.64 10.17 10.37
CA ASN A 431 1.47 9.34 10.65
C ASN A 431 1.56 8.76 12.08
N PRO A 432 0.66 9.15 13.00
CA PRO A 432 0.70 8.71 14.39
C PRO A 432 0.36 7.23 14.58
N SER A 433 -0.05 6.51 13.54
CA SER A 433 -0.22 5.05 13.60
C SER A 433 1.12 4.30 13.73
N SER A 434 2.25 4.99 13.54
CA SER A 434 3.61 4.44 13.67
C SER A 434 4.43 5.27 14.65
N SER A 435 4.73 4.71 15.82
CA SER A 435 5.61 5.36 16.81
C SER A 435 7.03 5.56 16.28
N ALA A 436 7.56 4.58 15.55
CA ALA A 436 8.89 4.68 14.94
C ALA A 436 8.98 5.84 13.94
N TRP A 437 7.91 6.19 13.24
CA TRP A 437 7.91 7.34 12.34
C TRP A 437 8.03 8.66 13.13
N ALA A 438 7.27 8.80 14.21
CA ALA A 438 7.37 9.98 15.08
C ALA A 438 8.79 10.14 15.66
N GLU A 439 9.37 9.05 16.16
CA GLU A 439 10.73 9.05 16.71
C GLU A 439 11.78 9.41 15.65
N GLU A 440 11.67 8.87 14.45
CA GLU A 440 12.57 9.18 13.34
C GLU A 440 12.48 10.67 12.93
N CYS A 441 11.28 11.26 12.91
CA CYS A 441 11.09 12.70 12.66
C CYS A 441 11.80 13.55 13.72
N VAL A 442 11.67 13.21 14.98
CA VAL A 442 12.34 13.93 16.09
C VAL A 442 13.87 13.79 15.98
N VAL A 443 14.37 12.62 15.59
CA VAL A 443 15.82 12.43 15.37
C VAL A 443 16.32 13.31 14.22
N MET A 444 15.57 13.41 13.11
CA MET A 444 15.91 14.27 11.97
C MET A 444 15.87 15.76 12.34
N GLU A 445 14.83 16.20 13.08
CA GLU A 445 14.72 17.56 13.60
C GLU A 445 15.96 17.93 14.43
N GLN A 446 16.27 17.14 15.45
CA GLN A 446 17.41 17.38 16.35
C GLN A 446 18.76 17.43 15.64
N GLN A 447 18.95 16.57 14.64
CA GLN A 447 20.18 16.56 13.84
C GLN A 447 20.33 17.84 13.02
N LEU A 448 19.31 18.20 12.26
CA LEU A 448 19.37 19.27 11.28
C LEU A 448 19.36 20.66 11.98
N GLU A 449 18.52 20.83 12.99
CA GLU A 449 18.52 22.07 13.79
C GLU A 449 19.78 22.20 14.64
N GLY A 450 20.30 21.09 15.17
CA GLY A 450 21.57 21.08 15.88
C GLY A 450 22.76 21.47 15.00
N LEU A 451 22.71 21.12 13.70
CA LEU A 451 23.77 21.42 12.75
C LEU A 451 23.67 22.85 12.18
N PHE A 452 22.47 23.26 11.74
CA PHE A 452 22.28 24.53 11.04
C PHE A 452 21.89 25.70 11.93
N GLY A 453 21.36 25.42 13.12
CA GLY A 453 20.86 26.41 14.08
C GLY A 453 19.37 26.72 13.89
N THR A 454 18.65 26.85 15.01
CA THR A 454 17.22 27.21 15.05
C THR A 454 16.92 28.64 14.61
N ASP A 455 17.91 29.44 14.37
CA ASP A 455 17.81 30.78 13.76
C ASP A 455 17.87 30.71 12.21
N VAL A 456 18.26 29.57 11.65
CA VAL A 456 18.30 29.32 10.19
C VAL A 456 17.11 28.50 9.73
N ILE A 457 16.81 27.41 10.42
CA ILE A 457 15.67 26.53 10.12
C ILE A 457 14.85 26.25 11.38
N ASP A 458 13.57 26.02 11.23
CA ASP A 458 12.62 25.64 12.27
C ASP A 458 11.78 24.46 11.77
N ILE A 459 12.15 23.23 12.19
CA ILE A 459 11.49 22.01 11.78
C ILE A 459 10.34 21.69 12.72
N ILE A 460 9.12 21.78 12.21
CA ILE A 460 7.90 21.62 12.98
C ILE A 460 7.38 20.18 12.79
N VAL A 461 7.67 19.31 13.77
CA VAL A 461 7.20 17.93 13.80
C VAL A 461 5.76 17.88 14.31
N GLU A 462 4.82 17.45 13.47
CA GLU A 462 3.40 17.47 13.80
C GLU A 462 2.70 16.14 13.44
N ALA A 463 1.79 15.70 14.33
CA ALA A 463 0.98 14.52 14.06
C ALA A 463 -0.11 14.84 13.04
N GLY A 464 -0.11 14.14 11.91
CA GLY A 464 -1.21 14.16 10.98
C GLY A 464 -2.38 13.26 11.42
N PRO A 465 -3.43 13.13 10.61
CA PRO A 465 -4.52 12.21 10.89
C PRO A 465 -4.04 10.75 10.86
N SER A 466 -4.50 9.92 11.80
CA SER A 466 -4.18 8.49 11.84
C SER A 466 -4.82 7.70 10.70
N SER A 467 -5.91 8.20 10.13
CA SER A 467 -6.61 7.64 8.96
C SER A 467 -6.57 8.64 7.81
N GLY A 468 -6.41 8.13 6.59
CA GLY A 468 -6.37 8.97 5.39
C GLY A 468 -5.12 9.86 5.27
N PHE A 469 -4.06 9.59 6.00
CA PHE A 469 -2.83 10.40 6.02
C PHE A 469 -2.28 10.66 4.61
N LEU A 470 -2.27 9.63 3.76
CA LEU A 470 -1.80 9.75 2.38
C LEU A 470 -2.57 10.82 1.60
N LYS A 471 -3.89 10.82 1.70
CA LYS A 471 -4.76 11.75 1.00
C LYS A 471 -4.72 13.15 1.64
N GLU A 472 -4.86 13.20 2.96
CA GLU A 472 -5.05 14.46 3.69
C GLU A 472 -3.76 15.26 3.91
N VAL A 473 -2.59 14.59 3.82
CA VAL A 473 -1.29 15.21 4.06
C VAL A 473 -0.41 15.16 2.81
N ARG A 474 -0.03 13.95 2.36
CA ARG A 474 0.97 13.79 1.30
C ARG A 474 0.46 14.29 -0.04
N ARG A 475 -0.68 13.75 -0.52
CA ARG A 475 -1.26 14.12 -1.83
C ARG A 475 -1.85 15.52 -1.87
N SER A 476 -2.24 16.04 -0.73
CA SER A 476 -2.73 17.42 -0.61
C SER A 476 -1.63 18.46 -0.47
N GLY A 477 -0.34 18.07 -0.43
CA GLY A 477 0.80 18.97 -0.32
C GLY A 477 0.95 19.65 1.04
N LYS A 478 0.38 19.10 2.11
CA LYS A 478 0.44 19.67 3.46
C LYS A 478 1.71 19.27 4.21
N TYR A 479 2.86 19.45 3.60
CA TYR A 479 4.18 19.25 4.20
C TYR A 479 5.22 20.11 3.50
N ALA A 480 6.30 20.44 4.19
CA ALA A 480 7.49 21.04 3.60
C ALA A 480 8.56 19.98 3.33
N PHE A 481 8.86 19.17 4.34
CA PHE A 481 9.88 18.14 4.36
C PHE A 481 9.32 16.92 5.10
N MET A 482 9.27 15.76 4.47
CA MET A 482 8.58 14.62 5.04
C MET A 482 9.22 13.30 4.63
N LYS A 483 9.27 12.34 5.56
CA LYS A 483 9.55 10.94 5.25
C LYS A 483 8.44 10.38 4.37
N CYS A 484 8.84 9.78 3.26
CA CYS A 484 7.96 9.10 2.32
C CYS A 484 8.42 7.66 2.12
N ASN A 485 7.54 6.87 1.55
CA ASN A 485 7.85 5.51 1.13
C ASN A 485 7.05 5.15 -0.11
N TRP A 486 7.58 4.20 -0.86
CA TRP A 486 6.90 3.60 -1.97
C TRP A 486 7.09 2.09 -1.96
N GLY A 487 6.03 1.33 -2.16
CA GLY A 487 6.06 -0.11 -2.39
C GLY A 487 5.68 -0.40 -3.85
N PRO A 488 6.07 -1.53 -4.41
CA PRO A 488 5.79 -1.83 -5.80
C PRO A 488 4.30 -2.13 -6.02
N ASP A 489 3.73 -1.52 -7.05
CA ASP A 489 2.37 -1.80 -7.51
C ASP A 489 2.35 -3.00 -8.47
N TYR A 490 3.49 -3.26 -9.15
CA TYR A 490 3.69 -4.37 -10.07
C TYR A 490 5.20 -4.72 -10.17
N ALA A 491 5.51 -5.87 -10.76
CA ALA A 491 6.86 -6.43 -10.77
C ALA A 491 7.73 -5.85 -11.92
N ASP A 492 7.92 -4.54 -11.93
CA ASP A 492 8.83 -3.82 -12.82
C ASP A 492 9.42 -2.58 -12.13
N PRO A 493 10.70 -2.22 -12.37
CA PRO A 493 11.32 -1.02 -11.77
C PRO A 493 10.58 0.28 -12.04
N ASN A 494 9.82 0.37 -13.13
CA ASN A 494 9.01 1.54 -13.48
C ASN A 494 8.04 1.92 -12.34
N THR A 495 7.55 0.95 -11.57
CA THR A 495 6.68 1.21 -10.41
C THR A 495 7.28 2.20 -9.40
N TYR A 496 8.61 2.25 -9.28
CA TYR A 496 9.31 3.18 -8.38
C TYR A 496 9.67 4.51 -9.03
N THR A 497 9.83 4.56 -10.34
CA THR A 497 10.24 5.77 -11.06
C THR A 497 9.08 6.61 -11.54
N ASP A 498 7.96 5.98 -11.86
CA ASP A 498 6.74 6.60 -12.34
C ASP A 498 6.25 7.78 -11.45
N PRO A 499 6.18 7.65 -10.11
CA PRO A 499 5.77 8.74 -9.23
C PRO A 499 6.66 9.98 -9.29
N PHE A 500 7.88 9.86 -9.81
CA PHE A 500 8.84 10.96 -9.95
C PHE A 500 8.90 11.52 -11.39
N TYR A 501 8.30 10.82 -12.35
CA TYR A 501 8.41 11.17 -13.76
C TYR A 501 7.29 12.10 -14.22
N ASP A 502 6.05 11.81 -13.86
CA ASP A 502 4.87 12.47 -14.43
C ASP A 502 4.16 13.45 -13.49
N GLY A 503 4.68 13.64 -12.28
CA GLY A 503 4.08 14.52 -11.28
C GLY A 503 2.77 14.00 -10.69
N THR A 504 2.38 12.76 -10.95
CA THR A 504 1.13 12.12 -10.50
C THR A 504 0.84 12.31 -9.01
N TYR A 505 1.87 12.55 -8.20
CA TYR A 505 1.75 12.66 -6.74
C TYR A 505 2.21 13.99 -6.16
N ASN A 506 2.18 15.08 -6.91
CA ASN A 506 2.69 16.41 -6.50
C ASN A 506 4.19 16.40 -6.15
N TRP A 507 4.93 15.41 -6.63
CA TRP A 507 6.29 15.30 -6.21
C TRP A 507 7.15 16.15 -7.05
N PRO A 508 7.43 16.08 -8.10
CA PRO A 508 8.18 17.15 -8.66
C PRO A 508 7.76 17.48 -10.09
N GLU A 509 6.92 18.41 -10.24
CA GLU A 509 6.96 19.24 -11.44
C GLU A 509 8.36 19.81 -11.73
N LEU A 510 9.28 19.67 -10.78
CA LEU A 510 10.66 20.09 -10.89
C LEU A 510 11.49 19.36 -11.92
N ALA A 511 11.21 18.11 -12.18
CA ALA A 511 11.94 17.35 -13.17
C ALA A 511 11.61 17.81 -14.60
N THR A 512 10.46 18.48 -14.80
CA THR A 512 10.03 18.94 -16.12
C THR A 512 10.66 20.27 -16.57
N GLU A 513 11.24 21.04 -15.64
CA GLU A 513 11.85 22.34 -15.93
C GLU A 513 13.38 22.37 -15.78
N TYR A 514 14.02 21.25 -15.43
CA TYR A 514 15.48 21.23 -15.36
C TYR A 514 16.09 21.20 -16.77
N LEU A 515 16.72 22.30 -17.11
CA LEU A 515 17.58 22.39 -18.30
C LEU A 515 19.03 22.31 -17.84
N ASP A 516 19.82 21.46 -18.48
CA ASP A 516 21.27 21.46 -18.29
C ASP A 516 21.92 22.75 -18.81
N GLU A 517 23.21 22.89 -18.64
CA GLU A 517 23.99 24.05 -19.14
C GLU A 517 23.93 24.24 -20.66
N ASN A 518 23.44 23.24 -21.39
CA ASN A 518 23.26 23.25 -22.85
C ASN A 518 21.79 23.51 -23.25
N GLY A 519 20.88 23.69 -22.30
CA GLY A 519 19.45 23.88 -22.51
C GLY A 519 18.72 22.61 -22.96
N VAL A 520 19.24 21.44 -22.55
CA VAL A 520 18.60 20.12 -22.78
C VAL A 520 17.86 19.71 -21.51
N SER A 521 16.57 19.43 -21.67
CA SER A 521 15.70 18.93 -20.59
C SER A 521 16.02 17.48 -20.26
#